data_027a475906d5f1875f4ca1dc29f60af2
#
_entry.id   027a475906d5f1875f4ca1dc29f60af2
#
_cell.length_a   1.000
_cell.length_b   1.000
_cell.length_c   1.000
_cell.angle_alpha   90.00
_cell.angle_beta   90.00
_cell.angle_gamma   90.00
#
_symmetry.space_group_name_H-M   'P 1'
#
loop_
_entity.id
_entity.type
_entity.pdbx_description
1 polymer ?
#
loop_
_entity_poly.entity_id
_entity_poly.type
_entity_poly.pdbx_seq_one_letter_code
_entity_poly.pdbx_strand_id
1 'polypeptide(L)'
;MFANLRYFLLPVLNITGPVLIAFACLLLLPVFVSSLYNDGAAYGFEIAFVLCLITGLTLYVFTKRHRRELLPRDGFLLATIIWAVTPLFGAIPLMLEIPGISFTHAYFESMSGITTTCATVLSGLSELPESINFWRCMMSWLGGMGILVLAVAILPMLGVG
;
A
#
# COMPACT_ATOMS: atom_id res chain seq x y z
N MET A 1 -0.68 -19.44 -24.43
CA MET A 1 -0.47 -19.27 -22.99
C MET A 1 -0.39 -17.79 -22.58
N PHE A 2 0.40 -16.94 -23.23
CA PHE A 2 0.53 -15.50 -22.90
C PHE A 2 -0.72 -14.64 -23.14
N ALA A 3 -1.57 -14.97 -24.12
CA ALA A 3 -2.80 -14.23 -24.40
C ALA A 3 -3.82 -14.35 -23.24
N ASN A 4 -3.91 -15.54 -22.64
CA ASN A 4 -4.78 -15.76 -21.48
C ASN A 4 -4.32 -14.99 -20.24
N LEU A 5 -3.00 -14.89 -20.01
CA LEU A 5 -2.45 -14.18 -18.85
C LEU A 5 -2.76 -12.67 -18.91
N ARG A 6 -2.63 -12.06 -20.09
CA ARG A 6 -3.00 -10.65 -20.31
C ARG A 6 -4.49 -10.40 -20.06
N TYR A 7 -5.35 -11.32 -20.46
CA TYR A 7 -6.79 -11.21 -20.26
C TYR A 7 -7.17 -11.17 -18.77
N PHE A 8 -6.42 -11.87 -17.90
CA PHE A 8 -6.66 -11.89 -16.46
C PHE A 8 -5.98 -10.73 -15.72
N LEU A 9 -4.74 -10.40 -16.07
CA LEU A 9 -3.96 -9.41 -15.32
C LEU A 9 -4.38 -7.96 -15.61
N LEU A 10 -4.70 -7.62 -16.85
CA LEU A 10 -4.97 -6.22 -17.22
C LEU A 10 -6.17 -5.60 -16.49
N PRO A 11 -7.32 -6.29 -16.31
CA PRO A 11 -8.43 -5.74 -15.52
C PRO A 11 -8.08 -5.54 -14.04
N VAL A 12 -7.31 -6.46 -13.47
CA VAL A 12 -6.85 -6.37 -12.07
C VAL A 12 -5.88 -5.18 -11.90
N LEU A 13 -4.92 -5.02 -12.81
CA LEU A 13 -3.99 -3.89 -12.81
C LEU A 13 -4.71 -2.55 -13.04
N ASN A 14 -5.82 -2.55 -13.78
CA ASN A 14 -6.63 -1.34 -13.96
C ASN A 14 -7.22 -0.82 -12.65
N ILE A 15 -7.59 -1.71 -11.72
CA ILE A 15 -8.10 -1.34 -10.39
C ILE A 15 -6.96 -1.06 -9.42
N THR A 16 -5.84 -1.78 -9.56
CA THR A 16 -4.64 -1.51 -8.74
C THR A 16 -4.14 -0.07 -8.92
N GLY A 17 -4.22 0.50 -10.13
CA GLY A 17 -3.82 1.88 -10.40
C GLY A 17 -4.50 2.91 -9.48
N PRO A 18 -5.84 3.04 -9.51
CA PRO A 18 -6.59 3.93 -8.61
C PRO A 18 -6.33 3.67 -7.12
N VAL A 19 -6.16 2.41 -6.71
CA VAL A 19 -5.83 2.07 -5.32
C VAL A 19 -4.47 2.64 -4.92
N LEU A 20 -3.46 2.51 -5.78
CA LEU A 20 -2.14 3.11 -5.54
C LEU A 20 -2.18 4.63 -5.53
N ILE A 21 -3.00 5.25 -6.38
CA ILE A 21 -3.20 6.72 -6.36
C ILE A 21 -3.81 7.16 -5.03
N ALA A 22 -4.84 6.44 -4.55
CA ALA A 22 -5.43 6.72 -3.23
C ALA A 22 -4.42 6.52 -2.10
N PHE A 23 -3.62 5.45 -2.16
CA PHE A 23 -2.56 5.18 -1.19
C PHE A 23 -1.46 6.27 -1.22
N ALA A 24 -1.11 6.77 -2.42
CA ALA A 24 -0.20 7.90 -2.55
C ALA A 24 -0.74 9.14 -1.84
N CYS A 25 -2.02 9.48 -2.01
CA CYS A 25 -2.61 10.62 -1.30
C CYS A 25 -2.52 10.47 0.23
N LEU A 26 -2.63 9.23 0.75
CA LEU A 26 -2.50 8.98 2.18
C LEU A 26 -1.06 9.19 2.70
N LEU A 27 -0.04 9.03 1.86
CA LEU A 27 1.36 9.36 2.20
C LEU A 27 1.59 10.84 2.49
N LEU A 28 0.68 11.72 2.08
CA LEU A 28 0.75 13.16 2.42
C LEU A 28 0.39 13.42 3.90
N LEU A 29 -0.34 12.54 4.56
CA LEU A 29 -0.69 12.72 5.98
C LEU A 29 0.56 12.70 6.87
N PRO A 30 1.47 11.71 6.79
CA PRO A 30 2.72 11.77 7.55
C PRO A 30 3.64 12.92 7.14
N VAL A 31 3.59 13.43 5.90
CA VAL A 31 4.29 14.68 5.53
C VAL A 31 3.76 15.85 6.34
N PHE A 32 2.44 15.95 6.48
CA PHE A 32 1.82 16.98 7.32
C PHE A 32 2.20 16.82 8.80
N VAL A 33 2.20 15.59 9.32
CA VAL A 33 2.65 15.30 10.69
C VAL A 33 4.10 15.71 10.87
N SER A 34 4.99 15.35 9.94
CA SER A 34 6.41 15.74 9.97
C SER A 34 6.59 17.25 10.01
N SER A 35 5.78 18.00 9.26
CA SER A 35 5.80 19.48 9.29
C SER A 35 5.35 20.04 10.64
N LEU A 36 4.39 19.41 11.32
CA LEU A 36 3.89 19.87 12.62
C LEU A 36 4.93 19.64 13.74
N TYR A 37 5.56 18.47 13.72
CA TYR A 37 6.53 18.10 14.76
C TYR A 37 7.96 18.54 14.43
N ASN A 38 8.22 19.02 13.20
CA ASN A 38 9.56 19.37 12.69
C ASN A 38 10.58 18.23 12.89
N ASP A 39 10.14 16.99 12.67
CA ASP A 39 10.97 15.79 12.90
C ASP A 39 11.93 15.46 11.75
N GLY A 40 11.84 16.21 10.64
CA GLY A 40 12.76 16.12 9.50
C GLY A 40 12.51 14.92 8.56
N ALA A 41 11.53 14.05 8.81
CA ALA A 41 11.30 12.84 8.04
C ALA A 41 10.33 13.02 6.84
N ALA A 42 10.01 14.26 6.45
CA ALA A 42 9.10 14.55 5.34
C ALA A 42 9.62 14.01 3.99
N TYR A 43 10.92 14.08 3.77
CA TYR A 43 11.56 13.75 2.48
C TYR A 43 11.27 12.31 2.03
N GLY A 44 11.38 11.35 2.94
CA GLY A 44 11.09 9.94 2.64
C GLY A 44 9.65 9.71 2.19
N PHE A 45 8.69 10.40 2.80
CA PHE A 45 7.28 10.33 2.42
C PHE A 45 6.99 11.02 1.08
N GLU A 46 7.63 12.14 0.79
CA GLU A 46 7.50 12.84 -0.49
C GLU A 46 8.00 11.98 -1.65
N ILE A 47 9.14 11.31 -1.51
CA ILE A 47 9.65 10.38 -2.50
C ILE A 47 8.68 9.20 -2.69
N ALA A 48 8.21 8.60 -1.60
CA ALA A 48 7.26 7.51 -1.65
C ALA A 48 5.95 7.94 -2.35
N PHE A 49 5.44 9.15 -2.03
CA PHE A 49 4.28 9.74 -2.69
C PHE A 49 4.47 9.83 -4.20
N VAL A 50 5.56 10.45 -4.66
CA VAL A 50 5.82 10.65 -6.10
C VAL A 50 5.95 9.32 -6.83
N LEU A 51 6.72 8.38 -6.29
CA LEU A 51 6.91 7.05 -6.90
C LEU A 51 5.60 6.25 -6.96
N CYS A 52 4.83 6.26 -5.88
CA CYS A 52 3.55 5.57 -5.81
C CYS A 52 2.53 6.20 -6.78
N LEU A 53 2.47 7.53 -6.84
CA LEU A 53 1.58 8.26 -7.74
C LEU A 53 1.92 8.00 -9.21
N ILE A 54 3.19 8.09 -9.59
CA ILE A 54 3.64 7.81 -10.97
C ILE A 54 3.29 6.38 -11.34
N THR A 55 3.56 5.41 -10.48
CA THR A 55 3.24 4.01 -10.72
C THR A 55 1.74 3.79 -10.88
N GLY A 56 0.92 4.35 -9.97
CA GLY A 56 -0.53 4.27 -10.02
C GLY A 56 -1.12 4.89 -11.30
N LEU A 57 -0.66 6.09 -11.67
CA LEU A 57 -1.07 6.77 -12.90
C LEU A 57 -0.66 5.98 -14.16
N THR A 58 0.55 5.48 -14.18
CA THR A 58 1.06 4.66 -15.29
C THR A 58 0.20 3.43 -15.49
N LEU A 59 -0.04 2.66 -14.43
CA LEU A 59 -0.92 1.49 -14.47
C LEU A 59 -2.32 1.87 -14.97
N TYR A 60 -2.91 2.90 -14.43
CA TYR A 60 -4.25 3.35 -14.82
C TYR A 60 -4.32 3.72 -16.29
N VAL A 61 -3.38 4.54 -16.80
CA VAL A 61 -3.38 5.00 -18.20
C VAL A 61 -3.18 3.84 -19.18
N PHE A 62 -2.24 2.93 -18.89
CA PHE A 62 -1.96 1.81 -19.80
C PHE A 62 -3.04 0.73 -19.77
N THR A 63 -3.79 0.59 -18.67
CA THR A 63 -4.79 -0.48 -18.54
C THR A 63 -6.24 -0.01 -18.73
N LYS A 64 -6.50 1.29 -18.82
CA LYS A 64 -7.87 1.87 -18.91
C LYS A 64 -8.73 1.32 -20.07
N ARG A 65 -8.11 0.81 -21.13
CA ARG A 65 -8.79 0.20 -22.29
C ARG A 65 -9.26 -1.24 -22.04
N HIS A 66 -8.83 -1.88 -20.93
CA HIS A 66 -9.09 -3.28 -20.62
C HIS A 66 -10.07 -3.44 -19.46
N ARG A 67 -11.04 -2.52 -19.37
CA ARG A 67 -12.09 -2.58 -18.35
C ARG A 67 -13.07 -3.73 -18.67
N ARG A 68 -13.27 -4.62 -17.70
CA ARG A 68 -14.34 -5.61 -17.68
C ARG A 68 -14.84 -5.80 -16.26
N GLU A 69 -16.01 -6.41 -16.11
CA GLU A 69 -16.48 -6.84 -14.80
C GLU A 69 -15.54 -7.87 -14.20
N LEU A 70 -15.22 -7.70 -12.92
CA LEU A 70 -14.38 -8.61 -12.18
C LEU A 70 -15.15 -9.88 -11.83
N LEU A 71 -14.52 -11.02 -12.05
CA LEU A 71 -14.97 -12.30 -11.52
C LEU A 71 -14.45 -12.47 -10.08
N PRO A 72 -15.09 -13.34 -9.25
CA PRO A 72 -14.63 -13.57 -7.88
C PRO A 72 -13.14 -13.91 -7.76
N ARG A 73 -12.61 -14.71 -8.67
CA ARG A 73 -11.17 -15.05 -8.73
C ARG A 73 -10.27 -13.84 -8.95
N ASP A 74 -10.74 -12.85 -9.72
CA ASP A 74 -9.97 -11.62 -9.98
C ASP A 74 -9.90 -10.76 -8.71
N GLY A 75 -10.93 -10.82 -7.84
CA GLY A 75 -10.95 -10.17 -6.54
C GLY A 75 -9.86 -10.71 -5.60
N PHE A 76 -9.68 -12.03 -5.54
CA PHE A 76 -8.59 -12.62 -4.75
C PHE A 76 -7.20 -12.24 -5.29
N LEU A 77 -7.04 -12.24 -6.63
CA LEU A 77 -5.79 -11.81 -7.25
C LEU A 77 -5.52 -10.33 -6.98
N LEU A 78 -6.54 -9.48 -7.07
CA LEU A 78 -6.45 -8.05 -6.76
C LEU A 78 -6.00 -7.83 -5.32
N ALA A 79 -6.64 -8.52 -4.37
CA ALA A 79 -6.25 -8.46 -2.97
C ALA A 79 -4.78 -8.85 -2.78
N THR A 80 -4.35 -9.98 -3.34
CA THR A 80 -2.96 -10.45 -3.25
C THR A 80 -1.98 -9.41 -3.79
N ILE A 81 -2.27 -8.81 -4.95
CA ILE A 81 -1.41 -7.78 -5.55
C ILE A 81 -1.37 -6.53 -4.68
N ILE A 82 -2.50 -6.04 -4.18
CA ILE A 82 -2.55 -4.84 -3.34
C ILE A 82 -1.75 -5.08 -2.05
N TRP A 83 -1.98 -6.20 -1.34
CA TRP A 83 -1.26 -6.53 -0.11
C TRP A 83 0.23 -6.78 -0.31
N ALA A 84 0.68 -7.16 -1.52
CA ALA A 84 2.10 -7.32 -1.83
C ALA A 84 2.75 -6.00 -2.27
N VAL A 85 2.03 -5.17 -3.03
CA VAL A 85 2.61 -3.97 -3.68
C VAL A 85 2.56 -2.74 -2.77
N THR A 86 1.46 -2.52 -2.04
CA THR A 86 1.36 -1.36 -1.13
C THR A 86 2.49 -1.28 -0.10
N PRO A 87 2.90 -2.40 0.56
CA PRO A 87 4.03 -2.36 1.49
C PRO A 87 5.36 -1.99 0.86
N LEU A 88 5.56 -2.21 -0.44
CA LEU A 88 6.77 -1.76 -1.14
C LEU A 88 6.90 -0.24 -1.08
N PHE A 89 5.81 0.48 -1.34
CA PHE A 89 5.79 1.94 -1.25
C PHE A 89 5.81 2.40 0.21
N GLY A 90 5.13 1.69 1.10
CA GLY A 90 5.13 1.97 2.53
C GLY A 90 6.50 1.78 3.20
N ALA A 91 7.36 0.94 2.64
CA ALA A 91 8.72 0.70 3.11
C ALA A 91 9.70 1.83 2.74
N ILE A 92 9.41 2.62 1.69
CA ILE A 92 10.33 3.66 1.20
C ILE A 92 10.67 4.70 2.28
N PRO A 93 9.69 5.32 2.97
CA PRO A 93 10.02 6.27 4.02
C PRO A 93 10.78 5.62 5.18
N LEU A 94 10.49 4.36 5.53
CA LEU A 94 11.25 3.66 6.57
C LEU A 94 12.71 3.49 6.16
N MET A 95 12.98 3.16 4.88
CA MET A 95 14.34 2.98 4.36
C MET A 95 15.14 4.29 4.31
N LEU A 96 14.48 5.40 4.05
CA LEU A 96 15.14 6.69 3.88
C LEU A 96 15.38 7.41 5.21
N GLU A 97 14.46 7.22 6.17
CA GLU A 97 14.44 7.97 7.42
C GLU A 97 15.02 7.20 8.62
N ILE A 98 15.10 5.86 8.54
CA ILE A 98 15.68 5.05 9.63
C ILE A 98 17.10 4.62 9.27
N PRO A 99 18.14 5.16 9.93
CA PRO A 99 19.54 4.83 9.61
C PRO A 99 19.82 3.33 9.76
N GLY A 100 20.45 2.75 8.73
CA GLY A 100 20.91 1.36 8.77
C GLY A 100 19.84 0.28 8.62
N ILE A 101 18.57 0.64 8.39
CA ILE A 101 17.54 -0.35 8.12
C ILE A 101 17.74 -1.00 6.74
N SER A 102 17.66 -2.32 6.68
CA SER A 102 17.70 -3.03 5.39
C SER A 102 16.34 -2.97 4.69
N PHE A 103 16.33 -3.15 3.36
CA PHE A 103 15.08 -3.27 2.59
C PHE A 103 14.17 -4.37 3.16
N THR A 104 14.74 -5.51 3.53
CA THR A 104 13.98 -6.64 4.10
C THR A 104 13.26 -6.25 5.39
N HIS A 105 13.95 -5.54 6.28
CA HIS A 105 13.35 -5.06 7.54
C HIS A 105 12.29 -3.99 7.30
N ALA A 106 12.54 -3.02 6.43
CA ALA A 106 11.58 -1.97 6.09
C ALA A 106 10.31 -2.55 5.42
N TYR A 107 10.49 -3.51 4.51
CA TYR A 107 9.38 -4.20 3.88
C TYR A 107 8.60 -5.07 4.88
N PHE A 108 9.30 -5.76 5.79
CA PHE A 108 8.68 -6.53 6.87
C PHE A 108 7.82 -5.63 7.77
N GLU A 109 8.36 -4.48 8.22
CA GLU A 109 7.60 -3.51 9.03
C GLU A 109 6.34 -3.04 8.31
N SER A 110 6.49 -2.66 7.03
CA SER A 110 5.38 -2.19 6.21
C SER A 110 4.34 -3.29 5.96
N MET A 111 4.78 -4.52 5.67
CA MET A 111 3.91 -5.68 5.50
C MET A 111 3.21 -6.03 6.81
N SER A 112 3.93 -6.06 7.93
CA SER A 112 3.37 -6.29 9.25
C SER A 112 2.30 -5.26 9.63
N GLY A 113 2.52 -3.99 9.26
CA GLY A 113 1.53 -2.94 9.41
C GLY A 113 0.26 -3.25 8.60
N ILE A 114 0.37 -3.36 7.28
CA ILE A 114 -0.80 -3.52 6.39
C ILE A 114 -1.55 -4.84 6.61
N THR A 115 -0.89 -5.88 7.11
CA THR A 115 -1.55 -7.15 7.49
C THR A 115 -2.09 -7.13 8.92
N THR A 116 -1.95 -6.01 9.63
CA THR A 116 -2.36 -5.85 11.05
C THR A 116 -1.70 -6.84 12.01
N THR A 117 -0.58 -7.43 11.61
CA THR A 117 0.18 -8.39 12.43
C THR A 117 0.84 -7.71 13.62
N CYS A 118 1.23 -6.43 13.48
CA CYS A 118 1.87 -5.61 14.52
C CYS A 118 3.21 -6.18 15.05
N ALA A 119 3.81 -7.13 14.34
CA ALA A 119 5.17 -7.59 14.63
C ALA A 119 6.18 -6.52 14.21
N THR A 120 7.23 -6.32 15.00
CA THR A 120 8.26 -5.32 14.69
C THR A 120 9.67 -5.89 14.83
N VAL A 121 10.55 -5.47 13.94
CA VAL A 121 12.01 -5.70 14.01
C VAL A 121 12.74 -4.44 14.49
N LEU A 122 12.00 -3.34 14.69
CA LEU A 122 12.58 -2.08 15.17
C LEU A 122 12.68 -2.09 16.69
N SER A 123 13.76 -1.53 17.20
CA SER A 123 13.98 -1.23 18.62
C SER A 123 14.00 0.29 18.82
N GLY A 124 13.74 0.74 20.05
CA GLY A 124 13.77 2.18 20.34
C GLY A 124 12.68 2.99 19.64
N LEU A 125 11.47 2.46 19.56
CA LEU A 125 10.34 3.09 18.85
C LEU A 125 10.02 4.50 19.36
N SER A 126 10.33 4.82 20.60
CA SER A 126 10.17 6.16 21.19
C SER A 126 11.17 7.18 20.69
N GLU A 127 12.25 6.74 20.05
CA GLU A 127 13.32 7.60 19.50
C GLU A 127 13.13 7.87 18.01
N LEU A 128 12.17 7.16 17.38
CA LEU A 128 11.85 7.37 15.96
C LEU A 128 11.08 8.69 15.77
N PRO A 129 11.23 9.32 14.57
CA PRO A 129 10.40 10.46 14.18
C PRO A 129 8.92 10.18 14.38
N GLU A 130 8.17 11.17 14.86
CA GLU A 130 6.73 11.05 15.14
C GLU A 130 5.94 10.69 13.88
N SER A 131 6.33 11.24 12.73
CA SER A 131 5.72 10.91 11.44
C SER A 131 5.93 9.45 11.03
N ILE A 132 7.05 8.83 11.39
CA ILE A 132 7.33 7.41 11.15
C ILE A 132 6.44 6.54 12.04
N ASN A 133 6.33 6.86 13.33
CA ASN A 133 5.43 6.14 14.23
C ASN A 133 3.96 6.31 13.83
N PHE A 134 3.56 7.51 13.42
CA PHE A 134 2.24 7.79 12.86
C PHE A 134 1.99 6.92 11.61
N TRP A 135 2.96 6.83 10.69
CA TRP A 135 2.86 6.02 9.49
C TRP A 135 2.66 4.53 9.80
N ARG A 136 3.41 3.98 10.73
CA ARG A 136 3.28 2.58 11.16
C ARG A 136 1.87 2.28 11.70
N CYS A 137 1.34 3.15 12.55
CA CYS A 137 -0.04 3.04 13.06
C CYS A 137 -1.07 3.17 11.94
N MET A 138 -0.87 4.12 11.02
CA MET A 138 -1.77 4.35 9.89
C MET A 138 -1.80 3.16 8.92
N MET A 139 -0.66 2.50 8.67
CA MET A 139 -0.60 1.26 7.88
C MET A 139 -1.48 0.16 8.50
N SER A 140 -1.42 -0.03 9.83
CA SER A 140 -2.26 -1.01 10.52
C SER A 140 -3.75 -0.66 10.44
N TRP A 141 -4.08 0.60 10.58
CA TRP A 141 -5.46 1.06 10.43
C TRP A 141 -5.97 0.84 9.00
N LEU A 142 -5.18 1.20 7.98
CA LEU A 142 -5.52 1.00 6.57
C LEU A 142 -5.72 -0.49 6.24
N GLY A 143 -4.85 -1.35 6.75
CA GLY A 143 -4.94 -2.78 6.55
C GLY A 143 -6.21 -3.38 7.16
N GLY A 144 -6.55 -2.98 8.40
CA GLY A 144 -7.78 -3.38 9.06
C GLY A 144 -9.03 -2.97 8.29
N MET A 145 -9.09 -1.72 7.83
CA MET A 145 -10.17 -1.22 6.96
C MET A 145 -10.22 -1.97 5.63
N GLY A 146 -9.04 -2.24 5.03
CA GLY A 146 -8.95 -2.97 3.77
C GLY A 146 -9.51 -4.38 3.84
N ILE A 147 -9.26 -5.11 4.93
CA ILE A 147 -9.82 -6.46 5.16
C ILE A 147 -11.35 -6.40 5.27
N LEU A 148 -11.90 -5.42 6.00
CA LEU A 148 -13.35 -5.26 6.13
C LEU A 148 -14.00 -4.96 4.77
N VAL A 149 -13.43 -4.04 3.99
CA VAL A 149 -13.92 -3.71 2.63
C VAL A 149 -13.85 -4.95 1.73
N LEU A 150 -12.75 -5.70 1.77
CA LEU A 150 -12.59 -6.92 0.98
C LEU A 150 -13.63 -7.98 1.36
N ALA A 151 -13.87 -8.19 2.66
CA ALA A 151 -14.87 -9.14 3.14
C ALA A 151 -16.27 -8.77 2.62
N VAL A 152 -16.68 -7.50 2.78
CA VAL A 152 -17.99 -7.02 2.31
C VAL A 152 -18.12 -7.13 0.78
N ALA A 153 -17.03 -6.91 0.04
CA ALA A 153 -17.07 -7.00 -1.43
C ALA A 153 -17.13 -8.46 -1.94
N ILE A 154 -16.49 -9.40 -1.23
CA ILE A 154 -16.39 -10.79 -1.69
C ILE A 154 -17.59 -11.65 -1.22
N LEU A 155 -18.14 -11.42 -0.02
CA LEU A 155 -19.24 -12.21 0.53
C LEU A 155 -20.44 -12.36 -0.42
N PRO A 156 -20.97 -11.29 -1.05
CA PRO A 156 -22.08 -11.42 -2.02
C PRO A 156 -21.70 -12.23 -3.25
N MET A 157 -20.43 -12.17 -3.68
CA MET A 157 -19.94 -12.90 -4.86
C MET A 157 -19.82 -14.41 -4.61
N LEU A 158 -19.74 -14.82 -3.33
CA LEU A 158 -19.72 -16.23 -2.93
C LEU A 158 -21.11 -16.81 -2.70
N GLY A 159 -22.17 -16.03 -2.92
CA GLY A 159 -23.55 -16.48 -2.74
C GLY A 159 -23.95 -16.67 -1.27
N VAL A 160 -23.21 -16.09 -0.35
CA VAL A 160 -23.50 -16.09 1.09
C VAL A 160 -24.21 -14.79 1.42
N GLY A 161 -25.53 -14.79 1.34
CA GLY A 161 -26.41 -13.67 1.64
C GLY A 161 -27.86 -14.07 1.57
#